data_b88ff12d57384dd619b9ce2e59497998
#
_entry.id   b88ff12d57384dd619b9ce2e59497998
#
_cell.length_a   1.000
_cell.length_b   1.000
_cell.length_c   1.000
_cell.angle_alpha   90.00
_cell.angle_beta   90.00
_cell.angle_gamma   90.00
#
_symmetry.space_group_name_H-M   'P 1'
#
loop_
_entity.id
_entity.type
_entity.pdbx_description
1 polymer ?
#
loop_
_entity_poly.entity_id
_entity_poly.type
_entity_poly.pdbx_seq_one_letter_code
_entity_poly.pdbx_strand_id
1 'polypeptide(L)'
;MNTGKVIGKGFPKDMTETTLSGYYASGGSGDKKLIYRTDIINSVPEYPVFDNEKYLALAYKYKLIDQKYKLAVLNEVVCDVEYQEDGNSHIMYKQYMKCPKSFAFWRKICMQYPDSNKRLLVDCVHYVADSIIAKNKHYIKESPRKMLTVLATPPGLLLSLFFRIKMDSLMEVK
;
A
#
# COMPACT_ATOMS: atom_id res chain seq x y z
N MET A 1 -22.98 14.01 -4.59
CA MET A 1 -23.12 15.44 -4.24
C MET A 1 -21.75 15.99 -3.89
N ASN A 2 -21.30 17.04 -4.57
CA ASN A 2 -20.08 17.75 -4.18
C ASN A 2 -20.30 18.41 -2.82
N THR A 3 -19.59 17.96 -1.77
CA THR A 3 -19.78 18.50 -0.40
C THR A 3 -19.00 19.78 -0.17
N GLY A 4 -18.12 20.19 -1.09
CA GLY A 4 -17.22 21.33 -0.95
C GLY A 4 -16.22 21.20 0.22
N LYS A 5 -16.09 20.01 0.82
CA LYS A 5 -15.20 19.77 1.97
C LYS A 5 -13.83 19.28 1.50
N VAL A 6 -12.78 19.84 2.07
CA VAL A 6 -11.41 19.36 1.85
C VAL A 6 -11.25 17.98 2.45
N ILE A 7 -10.66 17.05 1.67
CA ILE A 7 -10.40 15.69 2.12
C ILE A 7 -9.10 15.64 2.91
N GLY A 8 -9.20 15.21 4.18
CA GLY A 8 -8.07 15.05 5.08
C GLY A 8 -7.51 16.37 5.61
N LYS A 9 -6.26 16.33 6.06
CA LYS A 9 -5.57 17.49 6.64
C LYS A 9 -4.76 18.22 5.57
N GLY A 10 -4.70 19.55 5.64
CA GLY A 10 -3.71 20.34 4.92
C GLY A 10 -2.28 20.03 5.41
N PHE A 11 -1.29 20.49 4.65
CA PHE A 11 0.09 20.45 5.10
C PHE A 11 0.33 21.52 6.19
N PRO A 12 1.26 21.31 7.14
CA PRO A 12 1.72 22.37 8.03
C PRO A 12 2.14 23.61 7.24
N LYS A 13 1.85 24.82 7.78
CA LYS A 13 2.09 26.07 7.06
C LYS A 13 3.53 26.35 6.70
N ASP A 14 4.45 25.82 7.48
CA ASP A 14 5.91 25.93 7.32
C ASP A 14 6.53 24.81 6.49
N MET A 15 5.74 23.81 6.09
CA MET A 15 6.22 22.70 5.30
C MET A 15 6.28 23.08 3.82
N THR A 16 7.49 23.25 3.31
CA THR A 16 7.76 23.58 1.89
C THR A 16 8.06 22.34 1.04
N GLU A 17 8.56 21.27 1.67
CA GLU A 17 8.91 20.01 1.03
C GLU A 17 8.69 18.82 1.96
N THR A 18 8.38 17.65 1.40
CA THR A 18 8.25 16.39 2.13
C THR A 18 8.42 15.21 1.18
N THR A 19 8.53 13.99 1.73
CA THR A 19 8.22 12.78 0.97
C THR A 19 6.76 12.38 1.21
N LEU A 20 6.16 11.60 0.31
CA LEU A 20 4.80 11.12 0.52
C LEU A 20 4.71 10.27 1.79
N SER A 21 5.67 9.35 1.97
CA SER A 21 5.77 8.52 3.18
C SER A 21 5.99 9.38 4.44
N GLY A 22 6.81 10.39 4.38
CA GLY A 22 7.10 11.31 5.50
C GLY A 22 5.88 12.10 5.93
N TYR A 23 5.09 12.60 4.98
CA TYR A 23 3.84 13.29 5.29
C TYR A 23 2.86 12.40 6.08
N TYR A 24 2.62 11.17 5.63
CA TYR A 24 1.73 10.25 6.34
C TYR A 24 2.31 9.75 7.67
N ALA A 25 3.62 9.55 7.75
CA ALA A 25 4.29 9.17 9.00
C ALA A 25 4.20 10.26 10.07
N SER A 26 4.16 11.54 9.68
CA SER A 26 3.98 12.67 10.59
C SER A 26 2.53 12.95 10.98
N GLY A 27 1.59 12.06 10.65
CA GLY A 27 0.16 12.19 10.98
C GLY A 27 -0.68 12.94 9.95
N GLY A 28 -0.16 13.07 8.74
CA GLY A 28 -0.91 13.53 7.57
C GLY A 28 -2.06 12.58 7.24
N SER A 29 -3.10 13.09 6.59
CA SER A 29 -4.27 12.28 6.22
C SER A 29 -4.97 12.81 4.97
N GLY A 30 -5.81 11.93 4.38
CA GLY A 30 -6.58 12.21 3.18
C GLY A 30 -5.75 12.14 1.89
N ASP A 31 -6.43 12.03 0.77
CA ASP A 31 -5.80 11.91 -0.53
C ASP A 31 -5.13 13.23 -0.92
N LYS A 32 -3.96 13.13 -1.55
CA LYS A 32 -3.21 14.26 -2.08
C LYS A 32 -3.06 14.12 -3.59
N LYS A 33 -3.21 15.21 -4.32
CA LYS A 33 -2.89 15.23 -5.75
C LYS A 33 -1.37 15.20 -5.91
N LEU A 34 -0.86 14.13 -6.52
CA LEU A 34 0.56 13.95 -6.76
C LEU A 34 0.87 14.28 -8.23
N ILE A 35 1.89 15.12 -8.43
CA ILE A 35 2.40 15.50 -9.74
C ILE A 35 3.89 15.19 -9.76
N TYR A 36 4.33 14.39 -10.72
CA TYR A 36 5.71 14.01 -10.91
C TYR A 36 6.23 14.48 -12.25
N ARG A 37 7.49 14.89 -12.29
CA ARG A 37 8.20 15.09 -13.54
C ARG A 37 8.27 13.75 -14.28
N THR A 38 8.04 13.78 -15.59
CA THR A 38 8.00 12.59 -16.44
C THR A 38 9.32 11.81 -16.42
N ASP A 39 10.46 12.50 -16.41
CA ASP A 39 11.77 11.87 -16.31
C ASP A 39 11.98 11.14 -14.99
N ILE A 40 11.47 11.68 -13.87
CA ILE A 40 11.57 11.05 -12.55
C ILE A 40 10.66 9.81 -12.46
N ILE A 41 9.38 9.91 -12.86
CA ILE A 41 8.46 8.77 -12.78
C ILE A 41 8.89 7.62 -13.72
N ASN A 42 9.55 7.93 -14.82
CA ASN A 42 10.08 6.94 -15.76
C ASN A 42 11.46 6.39 -15.35
N SER A 43 12.14 7.02 -14.39
CA SER A 43 13.44 6.53 -13.88
C SER A 43 13.33 5.34 -12.93
N VAL A 44 12.13 5.06 -12.41
CA VAL A 44 11.86 3.91 -11.55
C VAL A 44 11.30 2.74 -12.35
N PRO A 45 11.51 1.49 -11.90
CA PRO A 45 11.04 0.31 -12.61
C PRO A 45 9.53 0.33 -12.89
N GLU A 46 9.13 -0.27 -14.00
CA GLU A 46 7.72 -0.42 -14.34
C GLU A 46 6.96 -1.26 -13.31
N TYR A 47 5.63 -1.10 -13.30
CA TYR A 47 4.76 -1.90 -12.47
C TYR A 47 4.83 -3.37 -12.90
N PRO A 48 5.15 -4.32 -11.99
CA PRO A 48 5.11 -5.72 -12.34
C PRO A 48 3.69 -6.17 -12.63
N VAL A 49 3.55 -7.07 -13.58
CA VAL A 49 2.28 -7.68 -13.95
C VAL A 49 2.25 -9.10 -13.40
N PHE A 50 1.16 -9.46 -12.74
CA PHE A 50 0.91 -10.81 -12.23
C PHE A 50 -0.31 -11.41 -12.94
N ASP A 51 -0.15 -12.64 -13.46
CA ASP A 51 -1.22 -13.32 -14.16
C ASP A 51 -2.49 -13.43 -13.29
N ASN A 52 -3.62 -13.04 -13.89
CA ASN A 52 -4.96 -13.02 -13.26
C ASN A 52 -5.12 -12.03 -12.08
N GLU A 53 -4.18 -11.14 -11.85
CA GLU A 53 -4.29 -10.08 -10.83
C GLU A 53 -4.39 -8.70 -11.48
N LYS A 54 -5.48 -7.98 -11.16
CA LYS A 54 -5.76 -6.65 -11.75
C LYS A 54 -5.39 -5.48 -10.84
N TYR A 55 -4.97 -5.77 -9.62
CA TYR A 55 -4.63 -4.74 -8.63
C TYR A 55 -3.12 -4.74 -8.36
N LEU A 56 -2.53 -3.56 -8.35
CA LEU A 56 -1.22 -3.30 -7.78
C LEU A 56 -1.24 -1.94 -7.09
N ALA A 57 -0.54 -1.81 -5.97
CA ALA A 57 -0.46 -0.55 -5.23
C ALA A 57 0.26 0.52 -6.06
N LEU A 58 -0.45 1.59 -6.44
CA LEU A 58 0.13 2.76 -7.13
C LEU A 58 1.29 3.36 -6.33
N ALA A 59 1.24 3.24 -5.01
CA ALA A 59 2.29 3.69 -4.10
C ALA A 59 3.67 3.02 -4.33
N TYR A 60 3.76 1.97 -5.14
CA TYR A 60 5.02 1.32 -5.48
C TYR A 60 6.05 2.30 -6.08
N LYS A 61 5.71 2.97 -7.18
CA LYS A 61 6.61 3.96 -7.80
C LYS A 61 6.89 5.12 -6.86
N TYR A 62 5.88 5.60 -6.14
CA TYR A 62 6.04 6.71 -5.19
C TYR A 62 7.00 6.36 -4.05
N LYS A 63 6.92 5.15 -3.50
CA LYS A 63 7.83 4.65 -2.46
C LYS A 63 9.28 4.62 -2.93
N LEU A 64 9.53 4.24 -4.18
CA LEU A 64 10.87 4.24 -4.76
C LEU A 64 11.39 5.65 -5.01
N ILE A 65 10.54 6.56 -5.47
CA ILE A 65 10.88 7.97 -5.71
C ILE A 65 11.22 8.66 -4.39
N ASP A 66 10.45 8.40 -3.33
CA ASP A 66 10.65 8.95 -1.98
C ASP A 66 12.06 8.63 -1.42
N GLN A 67 12.76 7.60 -1.93
CA GLN A 67 14.13 7.28 -1.50
C GLN A 67 15.17 8.26 -2.01
N LYS A 68 14.86 9.04 -3.06
CA LYS A 68 15.83 9.90 -3.75
C LYS A 68 15.38 11.35 -3.85
N TYR A 69 14.09 11.59 -3.84
CA TYR A 69 13.50 12.89 -4.13
C TYR A 69 12.48 13.28 -3.08
N LYS A 70 12.29 14.57 -2.92
CA LYS A 70 11.20 15.16 -2.15
C LYS A 70 10.17 15.80 -3.08
N LEU A 71 8.96 15.91 -2.61
CA LEU A 71 7.86 16.62 -3.24
C LEU A 71 7.82 18.05 -2.70
N ALA A 72 7.75 19.04 -3.56
CA ALA A 72 7.37 20.39 -3.17
C ALA A 72 5.89 20.40 -2.72
N VAL A 73 5.61 21.12 -1.68
CA VAL A 73 4.27 21.19 -1.07
C VAL A 73 3.51 22.41 -1.58
N LEU A 74 2.30 22.17 -2.08
CA LEU A 74 1.33 23.21 -2.42
C LEU A 74 0.08 22.99 -1.59
N ASN A 75 -0.28 23.99 -0.75
CA ASN A 75 -1.42 23.89 0.17
C ASN A 75 -2.67 24.55 -0.43
N GLU A 76 -3.01 24.14 -1.66
CA GLU A 76 -4.15 24.63 -2.42
C GLU A 76 -5.04 23.48 -2.88
N VAL A 77 -6.32 23.76 -3.06
CA VAL A 77 -7.27 22.80 -3.64
C VAL A 77 -7.12 22.84 -5.16
N VAL A 78 -6.57 21.78 -5.73
CA VAL A 78 -6.25 21.69 -7.17
C VAL A 78 -7.11 20.68 -7.93
N CYS A 79 -7.95 19.89 -7.25
CA CYS A 79 -8.92 19.02 -7.90
C CYS A 79 -10.09 18.67 -6.97
N ASP A 80 -11.24 18.46 -7.57
CA ASP A 80 -12.40 17.84 -6.94
C ASP A 80 -12.36 16.33 -7.19
N VAL A 81 -12.81 15.55 -6.19
CA VAL A 81 -12.87 14.10 -6.28
C VAL A 81 -14.25 13.60 -5.86
N GLU A 82 -14.71 12.55 -6.53
CA GLU A 82 -15.93 11.84 -6.19
C GLU A 82 -15.59 10.37 -5.94
N TYR A 83 -15.96 9.88 -4.75
CA TYR A 83 -15.79 8.47 -4.42
C TYR A 83 -16.96 7.67 -5.00
N GLN A 84 -16.62 6.68 -5.82
CA GLN A 84 -17.61 5.75 -6.37
C GLN A 84 -17.98 4.70 -5.31
N GLU A 85 -19.26 4.35 -5.23
CA GLU A 85 -19.77 3.37 -4.27
C GLU A 85 -19.17 1.96 -4.48
N ASP A 86 -18.84 1.61 -5.73
CA ASP A 86 -18.19 0.35 -6.11
C ASP A 86 -16.65 0.43 -6.13
N GLY A 87 -16.09 1.52 -5.60
CA GLY A 87 -14.65 1.76 -5.59
C GLY A 87 -13.86 0.67 -4.85
N ASN A 88 -12.65 0.38 -5.32
CA ASN A 88 -11.77 -0.67 -4.79
C ASN A 88 -11.47 -0.54 -3.29
N SER A 89 -11.57 0.66 -2.73
CA SER A 89 -11.30 0.92 -1.31
C SER A 89 -12.31 0.28 -0.36
N HIS A 90 -13.54 0.01 -0.82
CA HIS A 90 -14.60 -0.58 -0.01
C HIS A 90 -14.49 -2.11 0.14
N ILE A 91 -13.65 -2.76 -0.68
CA ILE A 91 -13.60 -4.23 -0.75
C ILE A 91 -12.17 -4.77 -0.60
N MET A 92 -11.42 -4.23 0.38
CA MET A 92 -10.00 -4.59 0.57
C MET A 92 -9.77 -6.09 0.81
N TYR A 93 -10.63 -6.76 1.61
CA TYR A 93 -10.50 -8.21 1.85
C TYR A 93 -10.64 -9.02 0.56
N LYS A 94 -11.56 -8.61 -0.32
CA LYS A 94 -11.71 -9.23 -1.65
C LYS A 94 -10.46 -9.01 -2.52
N GLN A 95 -9.82 -7.86 -2.41
CA GLN A 95 -8.57 -7.58 -3.12
C GLN A 95 -7.41 -8.45 -2.60
N TYR A 96 -7.23 -8.61 -1.28
CA TYR A 96 -6.22 -9.50 -0.70
C TYR A 96 -6.37 -10.93 -1.21
N MET A 97 -7.59 -11.44 -1.31
CA MET A 97 -7.86 -12.79 -1.79
C MET A 97 -7.69 -12.94 -3.31
N LYS A 98 -7.99 -11.90 -4.09
CA LYS A 98 -7.90 -11.93 -5.55
C LYS A 98 -6.55 -11.58 -6.12
N CYS A 99 -5.75 -10.80 -5.42
CA CYS A 99 -4.48 -10.26 -5.90
C CYS A 99 -3.32 -10.49 -4.91
N PRO A 100 -3.17 -11.72 -4.36
CA PRO A 100 -2.22 -11.96 -3.27
C PRO A 100 -0.75 -11.81 -3.67
N LYS A 101 -0.39 -12.11 -4.94
CA LYS A 101 0.99 -11.92 -5.43
C LYS A 101 1.35 -10.43 -5.49
N SER A 102 0.43 -9.61 -5.96
CA SER A 102 0.58 -8.14 -6.01
C SER A 102 0.75 -7.54 -4.62
N PHE A 103 -0.04 -8.00 -3.64
CA PHE A 103 0.11 -7.56 -2.27
C PHE A 103 1.42 -8.06 -1.65
N ALA A 104 1.78 -9.34 -1.82
CA ALA A 104 3.07 -9.86 -1.36
C ALA A 104 4.25 -9.09 -1.95
N PHE A 105 4.21 -8.76 -3.24
CA PHE A 105 5.20 -7.90 -3.87
C PHE A 105 5.27 -6.51 -3.22
N TRP A 106 4.13 -5.86 -3.04
CA TRP A 106 4.07 -4.56 -2.38
C TRP A 106 4.65 -4.60 -0.97
N ARG A 107 4.32 -5.63 -0.18
CA ARG A 107 4.90 -5.81 1.17
C ARG A 107 6.41 -5.99 1.12
N LYS A 108 6.97 -6.70 0.14
CA LYS A 108 8.44 -6.79 -0.03
C LYS A 108 9.07 -5.40 -0.20
N ILE A 109 8.46 -4.53 -0.98
CA ILE A 109 8.94 -3.14 -1.16
C ILE A 109 8.85 -2.35 0.16
N CYS A 110 7.74 -2.46 0.89
CA CYS A 110 7.60 -1.83 2.21
C CYS A 110 8.62 -2.34 3.23
N MET A 111 8.96 -3.63 3.18
CA MET A 111 9.99 -4.23 4.05
C MET A 111 11.42 -3.80 3.67
N GLN A 112 11.68 -3.47 2.42
CA GLN A 112 12.97 -2.91 1.98
C GLN A 112 13.13 -1.45 2.43
N TYR A 113 12.04 -0.68 2.37
CA TYR A 113 11.99 0.76 2.66
C TYR A 113 10.93 1.05 3.74
N PRO A 114 11.15 0.62 4.99
CA PRO A 114 10.13 0.74 6.04
C PRO A 114 9.97 2.19 6.51
N ASP A 115 8.73 2.63 6.75
CA ASP A 115 8.43 3.94 7.31
C ASP A 115 8.72 4.01 8.82
N SER A 116 8.68 2.86 9.51
CA SER A 116 9.02 2.69 10.93
C SER A 116 9.21 1.21 11.27
N ASN A 117 9.87 0.92 12.40
CA ASN A 117 10.02 -0.46 12.88
C ASN A 117 8.67 -1.15 13.15
N LYS A 118 7.69 -0.40 13.69
CA LYS A 118 6.33 -0.91 13.91
C LYS A 118 5.67 -1.29 12.57
N ARG A 119 5.79 -0.44 11.57
CA ARG A 119 5.21 -0.71 10.24
C ARG A 119 5.89 -1.89 9.56
N LEU A 120 7.22 -2.00 9.69
CA LEU A 120 7.99 -3.15 9.19
C LEU A 120 7.45 -4.48 9.70
N LEU A 121 7.16 -4.59 11.01
CA LEU A 121 6.60 -5.83 11.59
C LEU A 121 5.22 -6.15 11.02
N VAL A 122 4.36 -5.14 10.88
CA VAL A 122 3.03 -5.29 10.25
C VAL A 122 3.17 -5.76 8.81
N ASP A 123 4.08 -5.17 8.04
CA ASP A 123 4.31 -5.54 6.64
C ASP A 123 4.88 -6.98 6.52
N CYS A 124 5.73 -7.43 7.46
CA CYS A 124 6.18 -8.83 7.52
C CYS A 124 5.00 -9.80 7.73
N VAL A 125 4.08 -9.50 8.65
CA VAL A 125 2.89 -10.33 8.92
C VAL A 125 1.99 -10.40 7.69
N HIS A 126 1.70 -9.26 7.06
CA HIS A 126 0.92 -9.21 5.83
C HIS A 126 1.62 -9.93 4.67
N TYR A 127 2.94 -9.76 4.52
CA TYR A 127 3.71 -10.46 3.49
C TYR A 127 3.56 -11.99 3.60
N VAL A 128 3.62 -12.51 4.82
CA VAL A 128 3.41 -13.95 5.07
C VAL A 128 1.98 -14.33 4.70
N ALA A 129 0.97 -13.59 5.16
CA ALA A 129 -0.43 -13.89 4.86
C ALA A 129 -0.72 -13.90 3.34
N ASP A 130 -0.27 -12.86 2.63
CA ASP A 130 -0.42 -12.74 1.19
C ASP A 130 0.32 -13.85 0.44
N SER A 131 1.52 -14.22 0.90
CA SER A 131 2.31 -15.31 0.33
C SER A 131 1.65 -16.68 0.51
N ILE A 132 1.02 -16.94 1.65
CA ILE A 132 0.26 -18.17 1.92
C ILE A 132 -0.97 -18.24 1.01
N ILE A 133 -1.71 -17.14 0.85
CA ILE A 133 -2.87 -17.07 -0.05
C ILE A 133 -2.42 -17.30 -1.49
N ALA A 134 -1.30 -16.72 -1.90
CA ALA A 134 -0.67 -16.93 -3.22
C ALA A 134 -0.07 -18.33 -3.41
N LYS A 135 -0.08 -19.20 -2.38
CA LYS A 135 0.55 -20.53 -2.36
C LYS A 135 2.06 -20.51 -2.67
N ASN A 136 2.74 -19.42 -2.32
CA ASN A 136 4.18 -19.28 -2.49
C ASN A 136 4.93 -20.03 -1.37
N LYS A 137 5.54 -21.18 -1.71
CA LYS A 137 6.32 -22.01 -0.77
C LYS A 137 7.70 -21.43 -0.47
N HIS A 138 8.17 -20.48 -1.25
CA HIS A 138 9.51 -19.90 -1.14
C HIS A 138 9.53 -18.52 -0.45
N TYR A 139 8.43 -18.10 0.18
CA TYR A 139 8.27 -16.76 0.75
C TYR A 139 9.38 -16.35 1.73
N ILE A 140 9.91 -17.28 2.55
CA ILE A 140 11.02 -16.99 3.45
C ILE A 140 12.30 -16.70 2.66
N LYS A 141 12.61 -17.52 1.65
CA LYS A 141 13.80 -17.37 0.81
C LYS A 141 13.77 -16.05 0.03
N GLU A 142 12.59 -15.67 -0.45
CA GLU A 142 12.35 -14.46 -1.26
C GLU A 142 12.20 -13.20 -0.42
N SER A 143 12.06 -13.31 0.89
CA SER A 143 11.90 -12.18 1.78
C SER A 143 13.16 -11.31 1.87
N PRO A 144 13.05 -9.98 1.82
CA PRO A 144 14.16 -9.07 2.11
C PRO A 144 14.53 -9.05 3.61
N ARG A 145 13.68 -9.60 4.50
CA ARG A 145 13.87 -9.65 5.97
C ARG A 145 13.61 -11.05 6.50
N LYS A 146 14.42 -12.02 6.11
CA LYS A 146 14.21 -13.46 6.37
C LYS A 146 13.90 -13.79 7.83
N MET A 147 14.71 -13.29 8.79
CA MET A 147 14.52 -13.55 10.21
C MET A 147 13.16 -13.03 10.71
N LEU A 148 12.83 -11.78 10.38
CA LEU A 148 11.54 -11.20 10.75
C LEU A 148 10.36 -11.94 10.09
N THR A 149 10.54 -12.42 8.87
CA THR A 149 9.52 -13.21 8.16
C THR A 149 9.26 -14.54 8.85
N VAL A 150 10.32 -15.22 9.34
CA VAL A 150 10.17 -16.44 10.14
C VAL A 150 9.38 -16.16 11.41
N LEU A 151 9.73 -15.11 12.16
CA LEU A 151 9.01 -14.69 13.38
C LEU A 151 7.55 -14.25 13.07
N ALA A 152 7.31 -13.68 11.90
CA ALA A 152 5.98 -13.25 11.45
C ALA A 152 5.12 -14.42 10.90
N THR A 153 5.69 -15.63 10.75
CA THR A 153 4.94 -16.75 10.17
C THR A 153 3.71 -17.16 11.00
N PRO A 154 3.77 -17.35 12.31
CA PRO A 154 2.57 -17.70 13.09
C PRO A 154 1.46 -16.64 12.98
N PRO A 155 1.67 -15.35 13.25
CA PRO A 155 0.62 -14.34 13.10
C PRO A 155 0.17 -14.16 11.64
N GLY A 156 1.05 -14.34 10.66
CA GLY A 156 0.69 -14.28 9.24
C GLY A 156 -0.23 -15.42 8.80
N LEU A 157 -0.03 -16.64 9.34
CA LEU A 157 -0.96 -17.76 9.17
C LEU A 157 -2.35 -17.43 9.69
N LEU A 158 -2.43 -16.90 10.93
CA LEU A 158 -3.71 -16.50 11.53
C LEU A 158 -4.40 -15.40 10.69
N LEU A 159 -3.63 -14.42 10.19
CA LEU A 159 -4.16 -13.36 9.34
C LEU A 159 -4.67 -13.92 8.00
N SER A 160 -3.99 -14.89 7.40
CA SER A 160 -4.45 -15.53 6.16
C SER A 160 -5.76 -16.29 6.34
N LEU A 161 -5.94 -16.96 7.47
CA LEU A 161 -7.20 -17.61 7.85
C LEU A 161 -8.33 -16.59 8.07
N PHE A 162 -8.01 -15.51 8.77
CA PHE A 162 -8.98 -14.41 8.96
C PHE A 162 -9.47 -13.83 7.63
N PHE A 163 -8.59 -13.60 6.66
CA PHE A 163 -8.97 -13.10 5.34
C PHE A 163 -9.90 -14.08 4.61
N ARG A 164 -9.67 -15.38 4.70
CA ARG A 164 -10.55 -16.42 4.12
C ARG A 164 -11.92 -16.40 4.75
N ILE A 165 -12.00 -16.44 6.09
CA ILE A 165 -13.27 -16.41 6.82
C ILE A 165 -14.07 -15.14 6.47
N LYS A 166 -13.41 -13.97 6.41
CA LYS A 166 -14.08 -12.73 6.03
C LYS A 166 -14.57 -12.74 4.58
N MET A 167 -13.83 -13.37 3.68
CA MET A 167 -14.26 -13.51 2.29
C MET A 167 -15.49 -14.42 2.16
N ASP A 168 -15.50 -15.57 2.86
CA ASP A 168 -16.63 -16.51 2.86
C ASP A 168 -17.89 -15.84 3.40
N SER A 169 -17.78 -15.12 4.52
CA SER A 169 -18.88 -14.34 5.10
C SER A 169 -19.46 -13.27 4.15
N LEU A 170 -18.63 -12.68 3.29
CA LEU A 170 -19.07 -11.69 2.29
C LEU A 170 -19.75 -12.34 1.06
N MET A 171 -19.54 -13.64 0.84
CA MET A 171 -20.22 -14.39 -0.23
C MET A 171 -21.58 -14.96 0.20
N GLU A 172 -21.76 -15.25 1.49
CA GLU A 172 -23.02 -15.77 2.05
C GLU A 172 -24.12 -14.70 2.18
N VAL A 173 -23.76 -13.42 2.17
CA VAL A 173 -24.72 -12.29 2.32
C VAL A 173 -25.30 -11.83 0.96
N LYS A 174 -25.00 -12.51 -0.13
CA LYS A 174 -25.58 -12.29 -1.47
C LYS A 174 -26.56 -13.38 -1.83
#